data_f0ae99435eaff19ec04722e5c519e1f7
#
_entry.id   f0ae99435eaff19ec04722e5c519e1f7
#
_cell.length_a   1.000
_cell.length_b   1.000
_cell.length_c   1.000
_cell.angle_alpha   90.00
_cell.angle_beta   90.00
_cell.angle_gamma   90.00
#
_symmetry.space_group_name_H-M   'P 1'
#
loop_
_entity.id
_entity.type
_entity.pdbx_description
1 polymer ?
#
loop_
_entity_poly.entity_id
_entity_poly.type
_entity_poly.pdbx_seq_one_letter_code
_entity_poly.pdbx_strand_id
1 'polypeptide(L)' 'VVNGRTVLERFPAGGPRGSWPAEEFAQARRLEGLQAEVVMDLASDMFLVIVRSGEAAVDALA' A
#
# COMPACT_ATOMS: atom_id res chain seq x y z
N VAL A 1 10.76 11.99 1.34
CA VAL A 1 11.31 11.97 1.61
C VAL A 1 11.46 10.97 2.21
N VAL A 2 11.19 10.76 2.73
CA VAL A 2 11.38 10.04 3.40
C VAL A 2 11.36 8.77 3.06
N ASN A 3 10.86 8.00 2.79
CA ASN A 3 10.92 6.72 2.59
C ASN A 3 10.61 6.27 1.28
N GLY A 4 10.36 7.01 0.29
CA GLY A 4 9.98 6.59 -1.03
C GLY A 4 8.65 5.88 -1.04
N ARG A 5 7.83 6.12 -0.07
CA ARG A 5 6.52 5.52 -0.02
C ARG A 5 5.48 6.46 -0.58
N THR A 6 4.56 5.91 -1.33
CA THR A 6 3.44 6.67 -1.86
C THR A 6 2.16 5.98 -1.45
N VAL A 7 1.26 6.70 -0.83
CA VAL A 7 -0.02 6.15 -0.43
C VAL A 7 -0.96 6.27 -1.63
N LEU A 8 -1.40 5.12 -2.12
CA LEU A 8 -2.29 5.10 -3.27
C LEU A 8 -3.74 5.26 -2.87
N GLU A 9 -4.10 4.66 -1.74
CA GLU A 9 -5.49 4.70 -1.30
C GLU A 9 -5.57 4.43 0.18
N ARG A 10 -6.65 4.84 0.80
CA ARG A 10 -6.91 4.61 2.22
C ARG A 10 -8.28 3.99 2.36
N PHE A 11 -8.38 3.06 3.32
CA PHE A 11 -9.64 2.39 3.58
C PHE A 11 -9.89 2.34 5.08
N PRO A 12 -11.11 2.60 5.54
CA PRO A 12 -11.40 2.57 6.99
C PRO A 12 -11.16 1.19 7.55
N ALA A 13 -10.47 1.11 8.68
CA ALA A 13 -10.19 -0.18 9.27
C ALA A 13 -11.43 -0.76 9.93
N GLY A 14 -12.36 0.07 10.35
CA GLY A 14 -13.53 -0.42 11.04
C GLY A 14 -14.68 -0.85 10.14
N GLY A 15 -14.46 -0.94 8.85
CA GLY A 15 -15.53 -1.34 7.95
C GLY A 15 -15.90 -2.79 8.11
N PRO A 16 -17.10 -3.16 7.64
CA PRO A 16 -17.58 -4.53 7.82
C PRO A 16 -16.75 -5.58 7.07
N ARG A 17 -16.04 -5.19 6.03
CA ARG A 17 -15.21 -6.11 5.29
C ARG A 17 -13.76 -6.11 5.78
N GLY A 18 -13.46 -5.35 6.82
CA GLY A 18 -12.13 -5.32 7.40
C GLY A 18 -11.09 -4.84 6.40
N SER A 19 -10.03 -5.61 6.22
CA SER A 19 -8.95 -5.23 5.32
C SER A 19 -9.22 -5.64 3.88
N TRP A 20 -10.31 -6.31 3.62
CA TRP A 20 -10.55 -6.88 2.29
C TRP A 20 -10.52 -5.84 1.17
N PRO A 21 -11.20 -4.68 1.32
CA PRO A 21 -11.14 -3.70 0.23
C PRO A 21 -9.73 -3.22 -0.05
N ALA A 22 -8.93 -3.04 1.00
CA ALA A 22 -7.56 -2.60 0.80
C ALA A 22 -6.75 -3.68 0.10
N GLU A 23 -6.98 -4.92 0.46
CA GLU A 23 -6.23 -6.01 -0.15
C GLU A 23 -6.62 -6.23 -1.59
N GLU A 24 -7.89 -6.06 -1.92
CA GLU A 24 -8.30 -6.13 -3.30
C GLU A 24 -7.64 -5.04 -4.14
N PHE A 25 -7.59 -3.85 -3.59
CA PHE A 25 -6.97 -2.75 -4.30
C PHE A 25 -5.48 -3.03 -4.51
N ALA A 26 -4.82 -3.48 -3.46
CA ALA A 26 -3.40 -3.77 -3.55
C ALA A 26 -3.12 -4.86 -4.58
N GLN A 27 -3.96 -5.88 -4.61
CA GLN A 27 -3.76 -6.95 -5.55
C GLN A 27 -3.91 -6.46 -6.98
N ALA A 28 -4.89 -5.61 -7.23
CA ALA A 28 -5.06 -5.05 -8.55
C ALA A 28 -3.83 -4.25 -8.97
N ARG A 29 -3.25 -3.50 -8.04
CA ARG A 29 -2.06 -2.74 -8.37
C ARG A 29 -0.87 -3.65 -8.63
N ARG A 30 -0.77 -4.76 -7.90
CA ARG A 30 0.30 -5.71 -8.15
C ARG A 30 0.21 -6.31 -9.54
N LEU A 31 -0.99 -6.55 -9.99
CA LEU A 31 -1.17 -7.07 -11.34
C LEU A 31 -0.73 -6.09 -12.40
N GLU A 32 -0.70 -4.81 -12.06
CA GLU A 32 -0.22 -3.79 -12.96
C GLU A 32 1.30 -3.64 -12.90
N GLY A 33 1.94 -4.40 -12.02
CA GLY A 33 3.38 -4.32 -11.91
C GLY A 33 3.90 -3.47 -10.76
N LEU A 34 2.99 -2.94 -9.95
CA LEU A 34 3.40 -2.15 -8.80
C LEU A 34 3.63 -3.04 -7.59
N GLN A 35 4.52 -2.61 -6.71
CA GLN A 35 4.78 -3.36 -5.49
C GLN A 35 3.92 -2.78 -4.39
N ALA A 36 2.65 -3.06 -4.42
CA ALA A 36 1.70 -2.49 -3.49
C ALA A 36 1.62 -3.35 -2.23
N GLU A 37 1.52 -2.69 -1.09
CA GLU A 37 1.40 -3.34 0.20
C GLU A 37 0.29 -2.70 0.99
N VAL A 38 -0.35 -3.48 1.85
CA VAL A 38 -1.37 -2.97 2.75
C VAL A 38 -0.74 -2.84 4.13
N VAL A 39 -0.81 -1.65 4.71
CA VAL A 39 -0.31 -1.43 6.05
C VAL A 39 -1.42 -0.82 6.89
N MET A 40 -1.35 -1.08 8.19
CA MET A 40 -2.32 -0.52 9.12
C MET A 40 -1.76 0.74 9.73
N ASP A 41 -2.50 1.82 9.61
CA ASP A 41 -2.12 3.07 10.26
C ASP A 41 -2.94 3.18 11.53
N LEU A 42 -2.31 2.92 12.64
CA LEU A 42 -3.02 2.93 13.91
C LEU A 42 -3.45 4.32 14.34
N ALA A 43 -2.70 5.32 13.93
CA ALA A 43 -3.03 6.68 14.33
C ALA A 43 -4.35 7.13 13.72
N SER A 44 -4.61 6.78 12.47
CA SER A 44 -5.83 7.19 11.82
C SER A 44 -6.87 6.08 11.73
N ASP A 45 -6.50 4.87 12.18
CA ASP A 45 -7.39 3.71 12.12
C ASP A 45 -7.80 3.43 10.68
N MET A 46 -6.83 3.43 9.80
CA MET A 46 -7.07 3.21 8.37
C MET A 46 -6.09 2.19 7.85
N PHE A 47 -6.52 1.45 6.84
CA PHE A 47 -5.60 0.64 6.07
C PHE A 47 -5.10 1.47 4.89
N LEU A 48 -3.79 1.49 4.69
CA LEU A 48 -3.19 2.25 3.61
C LEU A 48 -2.61 1.28 2.59
N VAL A 49 -2.84 1.56 1.32
CA VAL A 49 -2.19 0.81 0.26
C VAL A 49 -1.04 1.68 -0.23
N ILE A 50 0.17 1.20 -0.06
CA ILE A 50 1.35 1.98 -0.38
C ILE A 50 2.20 1.28 -1.44
N VAL A 51 2.97 2.06 -2.13
CA VAL A 51 3.96 1.57 -3.07
C VAL A 51 5.28 2.22 -2.69
N ARG A 52 6.34 1.42 -2.65
CA ARG A 52 7.67 1.92 -2.33
C ARG A 52 8.42 2.19 -3.60
N SER A 53 8.31 3.41 -4.06
CA SER A 53 8.89 3.73 -5.34
C SER A 53 10.42 3.72 -5.31
N GLY A 54 11.01 4.08 -4.22
CA GLY A 54 12.45 4.08 -4.17
C GLY A 54 13.08 2.72 -4.20
N GLU A 55 12.33 1.73 -3.77
CA GLU A 55 12.84 0.42 -3.69
C GLU A 55 13.14 -0.19 -5.03
N ALA A 56 12.34 0.11 -6.00
CA ALA A 56 12.55 -0.42 -7.33
C ALA A 56 13.90 0.02 -7.87
N ALA A 57 14.27 1.25 -7.60
CA ALA A 57 15.53 1.73 -8.09
C ALA A 57 16.70 1.02 -7.42
N VAL A 58 16.56 0.76 -6.16
CA VAL A 58 17.60 0.05 -5.45
C VAL A 58 17.78 -1.34 -6.00
N ASP A 59 16.69 -1.99 -6.25
CA ASP A 59 16.76 -3.32 -6.79
C ASP A 59 17.45 -3.35 -8.13
N ALA A 60 17.20 -2.37 -8.91
CA ALA A 60 17.81 -2.32 -10.22
C ALA A 60 19.31 -2.21 -10.11
N LEU A 61 19.78 -1.59 -9.07
CA LEU A 61 21.20 -1.44 -8.91
C LEU A 61 21.84 -2.67 -8.33
N ALA A 62 21.07 -3.42 -7.61
CA ALA A 62 21.62 -4.62 -7.05
C ALA A 62 21.80 -5.66 -8.10
#